data_55c64a75e9c7d44847453ff8a1a48f01
#
_entry.id   55c64a75e9c7d44847453ff8a1a48f01
#
_cell.length_a   1.000
_cell.length_b   1.000
_cell.length_c   1.000
_cell.angle_alpha   90.00
_cell.angle_beta   90.00
_cell.angle_gamma   90.00
#
_symmetry.space_group_name_H-M   'P 1'
#
loop_
_entity.id
_entity.type
_entity.pdbx_description
1 polymer ?
#
loop_
_entity_poly.entity_id
_entity_poly.type
_entity_poly.pdbx_seq_one_letter_code
_entity_poly.pdbx_strand_id
1 'polypeptide(L)'
;MVLESTHIVVLCPFASRFPFELWILPKRHNCDFGKMRAEEIADLAALFKQVLMRLKTVLNDPPYNALLHTAPFRNERGKIGHWKTIEEDYHWHIELIPRLTRVAGFEWGSGFYINPTPPEESAKYLREAVLEPATVGAH
;
A
#
# COMPACT_ATOMS: atom_id res chain seq x y z
N MET A 1 -10.58 2.71 5.35
CA MET A 1 -9.46 2.27 6.23
C MET A 1 -9.56 0.79 6.48
N VAL A 2 -8.43 0.07 6.46
CA VAL A 2 -8.36 -1.41 6.67
C VAL A 2 -7.76 -1.72 8.03
N LEU A 3 -6.57 -1.22 8.31
CA LEU A 3 -5.83 -1.39 9.57
C LEU A 3 -5.15 -0.08 9.95
N GLU A 4 -4.84 0.07 11.22
CA GLU A 4 -3.97 1.13 11.71
C GLU A 4 -3.22 0.70 12.98
N SER A 5 -2.06 1.32 13.20
CA SER A 5 -1.28 1.23 14.42
C SER A 5 -1.01 2.63 14.98
N THR A 6 -0.07 2.74 15.91
CA THR A 6 0.37 4.03 16.44
C THR A 6 0.95 4.91 15.32
N HIS A 7 1.73 4.34 14.41
CA HIS A 7 2.51 5.10 13.43
C HIS A 7 2.10 4.91 11.98
N ILE A 8 1.39 3.84 11.64
CA ILE A 8 1.07 3.45 10.26
C ILE A 8 -0.43 3.34 10.06
N VAL A 9 -0.91 3.68 8.88
CA VAL A 9 -2.28 3.45 8.42
C VAL A 9 -2.28 2.65 7.12
N VAL A 10 -3.26 1.77 6.99
CA VAL A 10 -3.52 0.98 5.78
C VAL A 10 -4.94 1.25 5.29
N LEU A 11 -5.08 1.63 4.05
CA LEU A 11 -6.38 1.95 3.45
C LEU A 11 -6.49 1.44 2.01
N CYS A 12 -7.73 1.24 1.55
CA CYS A 12 -8.02 1.17 0.13
C CYS A 12 -8.25 2.61 -0.35
N PRO A 13 -7.49 3.12 -1.34
CA PRO A 13 -7.66 4.48 -1.84
C PRO A 13 -9.02 4.64 -2.50
N PHE A 14 -9.65 5.81 -2.37
CA PHE A 14 -10.95 6.11 -2.95
C PHE A 14 -10.98 5.86 -4.47
N ALA A 15 -9.93 6.27 -5.16
CA ALA A 15 -9.78 6.09 -6.60
C ALA A 15 -8.90 4.88 -6.94
N SER A 16 -9.15 3.72 -6.31
CA SER A 16 -8.43 2.47 -6.59
C SER A 16 -8.52 2.10 -8.07
N ARG A 17 -7.39 1.86 -8.69
CA ARG A 17 -7.31 1.39 -10.09
C ARG A 17 -7.60 -0.11 -10.21
N PHE A 18 -7.26 -0.86 -9.16
CA PHE A 18 -7.37 -2.31 -9.14
C PHE A 18 -8.18 -2.80 -7.94
N PRO A 19 -8.87 -3.95 -8.06
CA PRO A 19 -9.56 -4.57 -6.93
C PRO A 19 -8.57 -4.86 -5.79
N PHE A 20 -8.98 -4.53 -4.56
CA PHE A 20 -8.17 -4.73 -3.34
C PHE A 20 -6.82 -4.01 -3.34
N GLU A 21 -6.68 -2.96 -4.12
CA GLU A 21 -5.52 -2.05 -4.04
C GLU A 21 -5.46 -1.44 -2.64
N LEU A 22 -4.25 -1.45 -2.06
CA LEU A 22 -3.99 -0.96 -0.72
C LEU A 22 -2.86 0.05 -0.74
N TRP A 23 -3.00 1.09 0.08
CA TRP A 23 -1.94 2.02 0.39
C TRP A 23 -1.56 1.90 1.86
N ILE A 24 -0.27 1.87 2.12
CA ILE A 24 0.33 1.82 3.45
C ILE A 24 1.14 3.10 3.63
N LEU A 25 0.76 3.91 4.60
CA LEU A 25 1.31 5.26 4.81
C LEU A 25 1.72 5.47 6.27
N PRO A 26 2.77 6.26 6.53
CA PRO A 26 3.04 6.73 7.88
C PRO A 26 2.00 7.79 8.30
N LYS A 27 1.61 7.81 9.57
CA LYS A 27 0.76 8.88 10.13
C LYS A 27 1.52 10.19 10.27
N ARG A 28 2.83 10.11 10.58
CA ARG A 28 3.71 11.26 10.60
C ARG A 28 4.07 11.65 9.17
N HIS A 29 3.91 12.92 8.84
CA HIS A 29 4.33 13.41 7.53
C HIS A 29 5.84 13.19 7.32
N ASN A 30 6.19 12.52 6.23
CA ASN A 30 7.55 12.25 5.83
C ASN A 30 7.60 11.96 4.32
N CYS A 31 8.43 12.68 3.60
CA CYS A 31 8.61 12.46 2.16
C CYS A 31 9.60 11.34 1.83
N ASP A 32 10.53 11.04 2.74
CA ASP A 32 11.62 10.09 2.53
C ASP A 32 11.41 8.81 3.34
N PHE A 33 11.22 7.68 2.67
CA PHE A 33 11.12 6.37 3.34
C PHE A 33 12.35 6.06 4.21
N GLY A 34 13.55 6.41 3.74
CA GLY A 34 14.80 6.18 4.47
C GLY A 34 14.94 6.96 5.79
N LYS A 35 14.05 7.93 6.06
CA LYS A 35 14.02 8.71 7.31
C LYS A 35 13.01 8.20 8.34
N MET A 36 12.55 6.95 8.19
CA MET A 36 11.70 6.30 9.18
C MET A 36 12.43 6.11 10.50
N ARG A 37 11.70 6.25 11.60
CA ARG A 37 12.19 5.95 12.95
C ARG A 37 12.08 4.44 13.22
N ALA A 38 12.84 3.94 14.20
CA ALA A 38 12.86 2.52 14.53
C ALA A 38 11.46 1.99 14.91
N GLU A 39 10.69 2.76 15.66
CA GLU A 39 9.31 2.42 16.03
C GLU A 39 8.35 2.38 14.82
N GLU A 40 8.54 3.28 13.85
CA GLU A 40 7.76 3.30 12.61
C GLU A 40 8.07 2.07 11.75
N ILE A 41 9.34 1.65 11.71
CA ILE A 41 9.78 0.45 10.98
C ILE A 41 9.17 -0.80 11.61
N ALA A 42 9.19 -0.90 12.94
CA ALA A 42 8.60 -2.03 13.66
C ALA A 42 7.09 -2.14 13.40
N ASP A 43 6.38 -1.02 13.48
CA ASP A 43 4.95 -0.93 13.19
C ASP A 43 4.65 -1.30 11.72
N LEU A 44 5.43 -0.77 10.78
CA LEU A 44 5.29 -1.08 9.36
C LEU A 44 5.46 -2.59 9.13
N ALA A 45 6.49 -3.21 9.69
CA ALA A 45 6.74 -4.64 9.52
C ALA A 45 5.57 -5.48 10.06
N ALA A 46 5.06 -5.14 11.24
CA ALA A 46 3.93 -5.83 11.86
C ALA A 46 2.65 -5.69 11.03
N LEU A 47 2.31 -4.48 10.59
CA LEU A 47 1.11 -4.24 9.78
C LEU A 47 1.24 -4.83 8.37
N PHE A 48 2.40 -4.73 7.75
CA PHE A 48 2.64 -5.30 6.41
C PHE A 48 2.40 -6.81 6.43
N LYS A 49 2.92 -7.51 7.46
CA LYS A 49 2.64 -8.94 7.66
C LYS A 49 1.14 -9.22 7.80
N GLN A 50 0.43 -8.44 8.62
CA GLN A 50 -1.01 -8.62 8.81
C GLN A 50 -1.80 -8.39 7.50
N VAL A 51 -1.42 -7.38 6.72
CA VAL A 51 -2.04 -7.10 5.42
C VAL A 51 -1.86 -8.27 4.46
N LEU A 52 -0.64 -8.82 4.35
CA LEU A 52 -0.37 -9.97 3.49
C LEU A 52 -1.16 -11.21 3.95
N MET A 53 -1.26 -11.45 5.24
CA MET A 53 -2.08 -12.55 5.77
C MET A 53 -3.57 -12.37 5.42
N ARG A 54 -4.11 -11.14 5.52
CA ARG A 54 -5.49 -10.84 5.14
C ARG A 54 -5.73 -11.02 3.65
N LEU A 55 -4.83 -10.54 2.81
CA LEU A 55 -4.90 -10.76 1.36
C LEU A 55 -4.87 -12.24 1.03
N LYS A 56 -3.96 -13.00 1.66
CA LYS A 56 -3.89 -14.44 1.51
C LYS A 56 -5.19 -15.13 1.86
N THR A 57 -5.79 -14.78 3.01
CA THR A 57 -7.04 -15.38 3.48
C THR A 57 -8.23 -15.02 2.58
N VAL A 58 -8.38 -13.75 2.24
CA VAL A 58 -9.55 -13.25 1.48
C VAL A 58 -9.49 -13.63 0.01
N LEU A 59 -8.28 -13.66 -0.58
CA LEU A 59 -8.09 -13.79 -2.02
C LEU A 59 -7.40 -15.10 -2.43
N ASN A 60 -7.24 -16.04 -1.50
CA ASN A 60 -6.61 -17.34 -1.73
C ASN A 60 -5.17 -17.23 -2.27
N ASP A 61 -4.32 -16.50 -1.53
CA ASP A 61 -2.89 -16.33 -1.80
C ASP A 61 -2.56 -15.78 -3.21
N PRO A 62 -3.08 -14.60 -3.57
CA PRO A 62 -2.88 -14.04 -4.90
C PRO A 62 -1.44 -13.58 -5.10
N PRO A 63 -0.89 -13.63 -6.31
CA PRO A 63 0.30 -12.88 -6.64
C PRO A 63 0.01 -11.37 -6.52
N TYR A 64 1.00 -10.58 -6.12
CA TYR A 64 0.85 -9.15 -5.94
C TYR A 64 2.09 -8.37 -6.38
N ASN A 65 1.92 -7.09 -6.63
CA ASN A 65 2.99 -6.12 -6.75
C ASN A 65 3.02 -5.25 -5.50
N ALA A 66 4.22 -4.94 -5.02
CA ALA A 66 4.45 -3.95 -3.98
C ALA A 66 5.37 -2.87 -4.54
N LEU A 67 4.91 -1.63 -4.54
CA LEU A 67 5.65 -0.48 -5.06
C LEU A 67 5.87 0.51 -3.93
N LEU A 68 7.13 0.85 -3.69
CA LEU A 68 7.50 1.90 -2.75
C LEU A 68 7.61 3.23 -3.50
N HIS A 69 6.80 4.19 -3.11
CA HIS A 69 6.87 5.58 -3.55
C HIS A 69 7.54 6.42 -2.47
N THR A 70 8.74 6.88 -2.74
CA THR A 70 9.50 7.78 -1.87
C THR A 70 9.95 9.00 -2.67
N ALA A 71 10.18 10.11 -2.01
CA ALA A 71 10.64 11.31 -2.69
C ALA A 71 11.93 11.03 -3.49
N PRO A 72 12.07 11.60 -4.69
CA PRO A 72 13.27 11.44 -5.50
C PRO A 72 14.49 12.02 -4.80
N PHE A 73 15.66 11.50 -5.14
CA PHE A 73 16.92 12.00 -4.60
C PHE A 73 17.11 13.48 -4.90
N ARG A 74 17.44 14.24 -3.87
CA ARG A 74 17.81 15.63 -3.97
C ARG A 74 19.33 15.73 -3.94
N ASN A 75 19.94 16.30 -4.99
CA ASN A 75 21.36 16.55 -4.97
C ASN A 75 21.69 17.70 -3.98
N GLU A 76 22.94 17.81 -3.54
CA GLU A 76 23.40 18.82 -2.59
C GLU A 76 23.09 20.27 -3.02
N ARG A 77 22.77 20.49 -4.28
CA ARG A 77 22.39 21.80 -4.83
C ARG A 77 20.89 22.10 -4.71
N GLY A 78 20.12 21.21 -4.06
CA GLY A 78 18.66 21.42 -3.80
C GLY A 78 17.82 21.55 -5.06
N LYS A 79 18.33 21.21 -6.22
CA LYS A 79 17.64 21.39 -7.51
C LYS A 79 17.17 20.05 -8.04
N ILE A 80 16.05 19.58 -7.52
CA ILE A 80 15.21 18.70 -8.28
C ILE A 80 14.24 19.59 -9.05
N GLY A 81 14.54 19.86 -10.32
CA GLY A 81 13.62 20.53 -11.22
C GLY A 81 12.84 21.70 -10.58
N HIS A 82 11.54 21.68 -10.69
CA HIS A 82 10.67 22.76 -10.23
C HIS A 82 9.90 22.46 -8.92
N TRP A 83 10.10 21.31 -8.27
CA TRP A 83 9.33 20.94 -7.06
C TRP A 83 10.00 21.40 -5.78
N LYS A 84 9.83 22.68 -5.49
CA LYS A 84 10.46 23.33 -4.32
C LYS A 84 9.86 22.89 -2.97
N THR A 85 8.62 22.46 -2.98
CA THR A 85 7.79 22.12 -1.80
C THR A 85 7.66 20.60 -1.57
N ILE A 86 8.55 19.81 -2.19
CA ILE A 86 8.47 18.34 -2.14
C ILE A 86 8.47 17.79 -0.71
N GLU A 87 9.15 18.44 0.22
CA GLU A 87 9.22 18.02 1.62
C GLU A 87 7.89 18.26 2.36
N GLU A 88 7.06 19.16 1.84
CA GLU A 88 5.76 19.53 2.40
C GLU A 88 4.62 18.81 1.70
N ASP A 89 4.75 18.57 0.38
CA ASP A 89 3.69 18.00 -0.44
C ASP A 89 3.77 16.47 -0.55
N TYR A 90 4.99 15.91 -0.55
CA TYR A 90 5.16 14.49 -0.80
C TYR A 90 5.09 13.69 0.49
N HIS A 91 4.34 12.61 0.44
CA HIS A 91 4.19 11.66 1.54
C HIS A 91 4.53 10.27 1.03
N TRP A 92 5.59 9.63 1.54
CA TRP A 92 5.95 8.30 1.08
C TRP A 92 4.84 7.29 1.37
N HIS A 93 4.66 6.34 0.49
CA HIS A 93 3.68 5.27 0.67
C HIS A 93 4.11 4.01 -0.07
N ILE A 94 3.54 2.89 0.34
CA ILE A 94 3.63 1.63 -0.37
C ILE A 94 2.27 1.36 -1.01
N GLU A 95 2.25 1.17 -2.32
CA GLU A 95 1.10 0.60 -3.04
C GLU A 95 1.24 -0.91 -3.06
N LEU A 96 0.21 -1.63 -2.63
CA LEU A 96 0.13 -3.08 -2.69
C LEU A 96 -1.05 -3.45 -3.60
N ILE A 97 -0.75 -4.11 -4.71
CA ILE A 97 -1.71 -4.39 -5.79
C ILE A 97 -1.79 -5.90 -6.02
N PRO A 98 -2.83 -6.58 -5.52
CA PRO A 98 -3.10 -7.96 -5.86
C PRO A 98 -3.41 -8.11 -7.36
N ARG A 99 -2.85 -9.13 -8.00
CA ARG A 99 -3.03 -9.39 -9.44
C ARG A 99 -4.23 -10.28 -9.67
N LEU A 100 -5.43 -9.72 -9.54
CA LEU A 100 -6.71 -10.45 -9.70
C LEU A 100 -7.27 -10.33 -11.11
N THR A 101 -6.96 -9.25 -11.81
CA THR A 101 -7.45 -8.95 -13.15
C THR A 101 -6.30 -8.83 -14.14
N ARG A 102 -6.61 -9.04 -15.42
CA ARG A 102 -5.67 -8.78 -16.51
C ARG A 102 -6.07 -7.48 -17.20
N VAL A 103 -5.14 -6.57 -17.31
CA VAL A 103 -5.30 -5.35 -18.14
C VAL A 103 -5.52 -5.80 -19.59
N ALA A 104 -6.58 -5.33 -20.22
CA ALA A 104 -7.00 -5.74 -21.55
C ALA A 104 -7.04 -4.55 -22.53
N GLY A 105 -7.64 -4.75 -23.69
CA GLY A 105 -7.59 -3.76 -24.78
C GLY A 105 -8.22 -2.42 -24.46
N PHE A 106 -9.26 -2.39 -23.61
CA PHE A 106 -9.90 -1.14 -23.20
C PHE A 106 -8.93 -0.26 -22.39
N GLU A 107 -8.31 -0.82 -21.37
CA GLU A 107 -7.37 -0.10 -20.50
C GLU A 107 -6.13 0.34 -21.28
N TRP A 108 -5.59 -0.52 -22.15
CA TRP A 108 -4.46 -0.18 -23.01
C TRP A 108 -4.80 0.93 -24.00
N GLY A 109 -6.00 0.88 -24.61
CA GLY A 109 -6.43 1.85 -25.62
C GLY A 109 -6.86 3.19 -25.06
N SER A 110 -7.47 3.21 -23.88
CA SER A 110 -8.05 4.43 -23.28
C SER A 110 -7.20 5.04 -22.16
N GLY A 111 -6.34 4.25 -21.51
CA GLY A 111 -5.63 4.66 -20.29
C GLY A 111 -6.50 4.65 -19.03
N PHE A 112 -7.77 4.25 -19.13
CA PHE A 112 -8.68 4.12 -17.98
C PHE A 112 -8.71 2.68 -17.48
N TYR A 113 -8.80 2.52 -16.15
CA TYR A 113 -8.88 1.22 -15.51
C TYR A 113 -10.32 0.94 -15.06
N ILE A 114 -10.76 -0.31 -15.24
CA ILE A 114 -12.06 -0.78 -14.76
C ILE A 114 -11.83 -1.54 -13.46
N ASN A 115 -12.25 -0.95 -12.35
CA ASN A 115 -12.24 -1.63 -11.05
C ASN A 115 -13.66 -2.11 -10.72
N PRO A 116 -13.93 -3.44 -10.77
CA PRO A 116 -15.26 -3.98 -10.50
C PRO A 116 -15.60 -4.04 -9.00
N THR A 117 -14.62 -3.79 -8.11
CA THR A 117 -14.83 -3.91 -6.66
C THR A 117 -14.65 -2.55 -6.01
N PRO A 118 -15.70 -1.96 -5.42
CA PRO A 118 -15.59 -0.71 -4.70
C PRO A 118 -14.55 -0.79 -3.58
N PRO A 119 -13.74 0.28 -3.35
CA PRO A 119 -12.71 0.27 -2.31
C PRO A 119 -13.27 0.09 -0.90
N GLU A 120 -14.51 0.51 -0.65
CA GLU A 120 -15.20 0.32 0.62
C GLU A 120 -15.48 -1.16 0.89
N GLU A 121 -15.89 -1.90 -0.13
CA GLU A 121 -16.12 -3.34 -0.04
C GLU A 121 -14.81 -4.10 0.15
N SER A 122 -13.78 -3.77 -0.65
CA SER A 122 -12.44 -4.32 -0.48
C SER A 122 -11.93 -4.12 0.95
N ALA A 123 -12.09 -2.89 1.47
CA ALA A 123 -11.69 -2.57 2.83
C ALA A 123 -12.50 -3.35 3.89
N LYS A 124 -13.78 -3.55 3.65
CA LYS A 124 -14.66 -4.35 4.53
C LYS A 124 -14.20 -5.80 4.58
N TYR A 125 -14.04 -6.46 3.45
CA TYR A 125 -13.58 -7.84 3.38
C TYR A 125 -12.25 -8.04 4.09
N LEU A 126 -11.31 -7.13 3.88
CA LEU A 126 -10.01 -7.20 4.53
C LEU A 126 -10.07 -6.96 6.05
N ARG A 127 -10.93 -6.07 6.54
CA ARG A 127 -11.12 -5.87 7.99
C ARG A 127 -11.74 -7.11 8.66
N GLU A 128 -12.71 -7.71 8.01
CA GLU A 128 -13.49 -8.84 8.53
C GLU A 128 -12.77 -10.19 8.38
N ALA A 129 -11.61 -10.22 7.70
CA ALA A 129 -10.82 -11.43 7.53
C ALA A 129 -10.43 -12.05 8.87
N VAL A 130 -10.85 -13.29 9.09
CA VAL A 130 -10.46 -14.10 10.25
C VAL A 130 -9.10 -14.74 9.92
N LEU A 131 -8.06 -14.29 10.61
CA LEU A 131 -6.72 -14.85 10.45
C LEU A 131 -6.57 -16.11 11.30
N GLU A 132 -6.29 -17.24 10.68
CA GLU A 132 -5.90 -18.42 11.41
C GLU A 132 -4.55 -18.19 12.13
N PRO A 133 -4.39 -18.67 13.37
CA PRO A 133 -3.10 -18.63 14.03
C PRO A 133 -2.08 -19.36 13.16
N ALA A 134 -0.90 -18.75 12.99
CA ALA A 134 0.18 -19.37 12.24
C ALA A 134 0.48 -20.75 12.82
N THR A 135 0.16 -21.81 12.09
CA THR A 135 0.66 -23.14 12.42
C THR A 135 2.17 -23.08 12.28
N VAL A 136 2.88 -23.06 13.40
CA VAL A 136 4.34 -23.23 13.43
C VAL A 136 4.59 -24.63 12.88
N GLY A 137 4.93 -24.71 11.60
CA GLY A 137 5.32 -25.95 10.97
C GLY A 137 6.57 -26.45 11.68
N ALA A 138 6.44 -27.58 12.37
CA ALA A 138 7.58 -28.34 12.83
C ALA A 138 8.34 -28.83 11.58
N HIS A 139 9.54 -28.32 11.39
CA HIS A 139 10.56 -28.92 10.53
C HIS A 139 11.62 -29.55 11.40
#